data_5ee6201b9829586827fc9cee38e21a9d
#
_entry.id   5ee6201b9829586827fc9cee38e21a9d
#
_cell.length_a   1.000
_cell.length_b   1.000
_cell.length_c   1.000
_cell.angle_alpha   90.00
_cell.angle_beta   90.00
_cell.angle_gamma   90.00
#
_symmetry.space_group_name_H-M   'P 1'
#
loop_
_entity.id
_entity.type
_entity.pdbx_description
1 polymer ?
#
loop_
_entity_poly.entity_id
_entity_poly.type
_entity_poly.pdbx_seq_one_letter_code
_entity_poly.pdbx_strand_id
1 'polypeptide(L)'
;MWSTTSCRMGLLLALLGLLSACDDKPQQTTARNAVPTDPTLAQLYDSSCKLCHANPASGAPLTGDSQAWSPRVAQGADTLLDHTLNGYNGMPPMGLCMQCSEEQFLGLIGFMAGVHIQ
;
A
#
# COMPACT_ATOMS: atom_id res chain seq x y z
N MET A 1 -69.31 7.27 -24.34
CA MET A 1 -69.13 7.88 -23.07
C MET A 1 -68.24 7.01 -22.27
N TRP A 2 -67.00 6.96 -22.61
CA TRP A 2 -66.07 6.09 -21.87
C TRP A 2 -64.88 6.91 -21.45
N SER A 3 -64.76 7.01 -20.15
CA SER A 3 -63.71 7.71 -19.44
C SER A 3 -62.46 6.86 -19.47
N THR A 4 -61.45 7.29 -20.17
CA THR A 4 -60.12 6.75 -20.11
C THR A 4 -59.26 7.61 -19.22
N THR A 5 -59.29 7.34 -17.95
CA THR A 5 -58.37 7.98 -17.01
C THR A 5 -57.08 7.18 -16.98
N SER A 6 -56.16 7.66 -17.74
CA SER A 6 -54.85 7.06 -17.96
C SER A 6 -53.94 7.13 -16.74
N CYS A 7 -53.43 6.01 -16.45
CA CYS A 7 -52.26 5.72 -15.64
C CYS A 7 -51.02 6.44 -16.18
N ARG A 8 -50.67 7.60 -15.61
CA ARG A 8 -49.42 8.31 -15.83
C ARG A 8 -48.75 8.64 -14.51
N MET A 9 -48.46 7.62 -13.74
CA MET A 9 -47.70 7.77 -12.50
C MET A 9 -46.84 6.55 -12.33
N GLY A 10 -45.67 6.55 -12.92
CA GLY A 10 -44.79 5.41 -12.81
C GLY A 10 -43.44 5.57 -13.47
N LEU A 11 -42.90 6.76 -13.63
CA LEU A 11 -41.60 6.91 -14.27
C LEU A 11 -40.75 8.03 -13.66
N LEU A 12 -40.65 8.11 -12.35
CA LEU A 12 -39.82 9.13 -11.67
C LEU A 12 -39.09 8.58 -10.43
N LEU A 13 -38.73 7.29 -10.40
CA LEU A 13 -38.05 6.70 -9.26
C LEU A 13 -36.90 5.74 -9.73
N ALA A 14 -36.01 6.19 -10.59
CA ALA A 14 -34.86 5.41 -10.98
C ALA A 14 -33.63 6.27 -11.32
N LEU A 15 -33.34 7.30 -10.50
CA LEU A 15 -32.07 8.05 -10.64
C LEU A 15 -31.48 8.44 -9.28
N LEU A 16 -31.50 7.52 -8.33
CA LEU A 16 -30.72 7.66 -7.10
C LEU A 16 -29.87 6.41 -6.93
N GLY A 17 -28.63 6.48 -7.26
CA GLY A 17 -27.76 5.39 -6.82
C GLY A 17 -26.55 5.17 -7.69
N LEU A 18 -25.64 6.12 -7.84
CA LEU A 18 -24.25 5.84 -8.20
C LEU A 18 -23.34 7.01 -7.77
N LEU A 19 -23.39 7.33 -6.50
CA LEU A 19 -22.28 8.01 -5.83
C LEU A 19 -21.46 6.90 -5.16
N SER A 20 -20.69 6.17 -5.96
CA SER A 20 -19.59 5.39 -5.43
C SER A 20 -18.56 6.38 -4.92
N ALA A 21 -18.67 6.74 -3.65
CA ALA A 21 -17.64 7.45 -2.94
C ALA A 21 -16.34 6.66 -3.09
N CYS A 22 -15.29 7.30 -3.59
CA CYS A 22 -13.92 6.84 -3.45
C CYS A 22 -13.66 6.74 -1.94
N ASP A 23 -13.75 5.53 -1.41
CA ASP A 23 -13.45 5.22 -0.03
C ASP A 23 -11.91 5.19 0.09
N ASP A 24 -11.34 6.35 0.31
CA ASP A 24 -9.93 6.48 0.69
C ASP A 24 -9.84 6.02 2.14
N LYS A 25 -9.60 4.70 2.29
CA LYS A 25 -9.71 4.00 3.57
C LYS A 25 -8.79 4.62 4.61
N PRO A 26 -9.32 5.12 5.74
CA PRO A 26 -8.52 5.71 6.85
C PRO A 26 -7.42 4.76 7.36
N GLN A 27 -7.61 3.46 7.20
CA GLN A 27 -6.69 2.41 7.60
C GLN A 27 -5.36 2.42 6.82
N GLN A 28 -5.39 2.78 5.55
CA GLN A 28 -4.18 2.83 4.71
C GLN A 28 -3.29 4.03 5.06
N THR A 29 -3.89 5.15 5.45
CA THR A 29 -3.15 6.33 5.91
C THR A 29 -2.47 6.07 7.26
N THR A 30 -3.12 5.36 8.18
CA THR A 30 -2.54 4.98 9.47
C THR A 30 -1.37 4.02 9.29
N ALA A 31 -1.49 3.03 8.42
CA ALA A 31 -0.43 2.06 8.14
C ALA A 31 0.82 2.73 7.53
N ARG A 32 0.65 3.70 6.64
CA ARG A 32 1.78 4.47 6.05
C ARG A 32 2.57 5.28 7.08
N ASN A 33 1.91 5.72 8.15
CA ASN A 33 2.51 6.48 9.24
C ASN A 33 3.04 5.59 10.38
N ALA A 34 2.88 4.27 10.27
CA ALA A 34 3.42 3.34 11.23
C ALA A 34 4.95 3.36 11.23
N VAL A 35 5.53 2.97 12.34
CA VAL A 35 6.98 2.78 12.52
C VAL A 35 7.24 1.39 13.09
N PRO A 36 8.38 0.76 12.79
CA PRO A 36 8.77 -0.48 13.44
C PRO A 36 8.80 -0.35 14.97
N THR A 37 8.43 -1.42 15.66
CA THR A 37 8.49 -1.44 17.14
C THR A 37 9.92 -1.59 17.68
N ASP A 38 10.81 -2.24 16.91
CA ASP A 38 12.23 -2.27 17.22
C ASP A 38 12.84 -0.89 16.97
N PRO A 39 13.51 -0.27 17.98
CA PRO A 39 14.02 1.09 17.86
C PRO A 39 15.13 1.24 16.82
N THR A 40 15.93 0.19 16.58
CA THR A 40 16.98 0.20 15.54
C THR A 40 16.35 0.19 14.14
N LEU A 41 15.39 -0.70 13.92
CA LEU A 41 14.65 -0.74 12.64
C LEU A 41 13.84 0.54 12.43
N ALA A 42 13.27 1.13 13.49
CA ALA A 42 12.54 2.39 13.39
C ALA A 42 13.44 3.54 12.89
N GLN A 43 14.65 3.63 13.41
CA GLN A 43 15.63 4.65 12.99
C GLN A 43 16.08 4.42 11.53
N LEU A 44 16.37 3.17 11.16
CA LEU A 44 16.77 2.81 9.79
C LEU A 44 15.64 3.07 8.80
N TYR A 45 14.40 2.71 9.16
CA TYR A 45 13.21 2.98 8.36
C TYR A 45 13.01 4.47 8.12
N ASP A 46 13.06 5.28 9.18
CA ASP A 46 12.83 6.73 9.12
C ASP A 46 13.84 7.45 8.23
N SER A 47 15.11 7.01 8.26
CA SER A 47 16.21 7.63 7.52
C SER A 47 16.35 7.14 6.07
N SER A 48 15.66 6.08 5.67
CA SER A 48 15.81 5.47 4.34
C SER A 48 14.48 5.08 3.70
N CYS A 49 13.95 3.92 4.02
CA CYS A 49 12.78 3.30 3.34
C CYS A 49 11.54 4.21 3.31
N LYS A 50 11.28 4.89 4.41
CA LYS A 50 10.13 5.77 4.59
C LYS A 50 10.06 6.89 3.57
N LEU A 51 11.20 7.38 3.09
CA LEU A 51 11.28 8.50 2.14
C LEU A 51 10.47 8.22 0.86
N CYS A 52 10.43 6.96 0.45
CA CYS A 52 9.66 6.51 -0.72
C CYS A 52 8.42 5.69 -0.33
N HIS A 53 8.57 4.73 0.60
CA HIS A 53 7.51 3.78 0.94
C HIS A 53 6.41 4.36 1.86
N ALA A 54 6.54 5.57 2.35
CA ALA A 54 5.47 6.33 2.98
C ALA A 54 4.95 7.49 2.11
N ASN A 55 5.54 7.71 0.93
CA ASN A 55 5.20 8.80 0.03
C ASN A 55 4.40 8.31 -1.18
N PRO A 56 3.09 8.63 -1.29
CA PRO A 56 2.26 8.19 -2.43
C PRO A 56 2.76 8.67 -3.79
N ALA A 57 3.50 9.77 -3.84
CA ALA A 57 4.01 10.33 -5.09
C ALA A 57 5.27 9.61 -5.62
N SER A 58 5.88 8.73 -4.82
CA SER A 58 7.12 8.03 -5.21
C SER A 58 6.92 6.91 -6.23
N GLY A 59 5.70 6.36 -6.32
CA GLY A 59 5.39 5.16 -7.10
C GLY A 59 5.87 3.84 -6.46
N ALA A 60 6.49 3.89 -5.27
CA ALA A 60 6.87 2.70 -4.51
C ALA A 60 5.63 2.02 -3.89
N PRO A 61 5.65 0.70 -3.64
CA PRO A 61 4.61 0.06 -2.84
C PRO A 61 4.60 0.66 -1.44
N LEU A 62 3.46 1.19 -1.02
CA LEU A 62 3.36 1.91 0.25
C LEU A 62 3.38 0.95 1.45
N THR A 63 3.97 1.39 2.55
CA THR A 63 3.95 0.67 3.82
C THR A 63 2.52 0.36 4.23
N GLY A 64 2.24 -0.91 4.53
CA GLY A 64 0.92 -1.42 4.91
C GLY A 64 -0.06 -1.64 3.75
N ASP A 65 0.35 -1.40 2.50
CA ASP A 65 -0.47 -1.73 1.33
C ASP A 65 -0.33 -3.21 0.97
N SER A 66 -1.11 -4.06 1.63
CA SER A 66 -1.08 -5.50 1.42
C SER A 66 -1.36 -5.93 -0.01
N GLN A 67 -2.16 -5.16 -0.76
CA GLN A 67 -2.47 -5.45 -2.16
C GLN A 67 -1.24 -5.23 -3.05
N ALA A 68 -0.51 -4.15 -2.84
CA ALA A 68 0.72 -3.88 -3.57
C ALA A 68 1.86 -4.83 -3.15
N TRP A 69 1.93 -5.21 -1.88
CA TRP A 69 3.00 -6.07 -1.36
C TRP A 69 2.81 -7.56 -1.66
N SER A 70 1.58 -8.07 -1.68
CA SER A 70 1.28 -9.50 -1.85
C SER A 70 2.00 -10.14 -3.06
N PRO A 71 1.95 -9.60 -4.29
CA PRO A 71 2.64 -10.20 -5.42
C PRO A 71 4.18 -10.12 -5.32
N ARG A 72 4.70 -9.19 -4.53
CA ARG A 72 6.15 -9.05 -4.27
C ARG A 72 6.62 -10.09 -3.27
N VAL A 73 5.90 -10.23 -2.16
CA VAL A 73 6.17 -11.23 -1.12
C VAL A 73 6.10 -12.66 -1.70
N ALA A 74 5.19 -12.91 -2.63
CA ALA A 74 5.06 -14.18 -3.31
C ALA A 74 6.31 -14.60 -4.12
N GLN A 75 7.22 -13.67 -4.43
CA GLN A 75 8.50 -13.97 -5.09
C GLN A 75 9.55 -14.56 -4.14
N GLY A 76 9.32 -14.49 -2.83
CA GLY A 76 10.20 -15.02 -1.80
C GLY A 76 11.22 -14.02 -1.25
N ALA A 77 11.75 -14.35 -0.07
CA ALA A 77 12.67 -13.49 0.68
C ALA A 77 13.95 -13.17 -0.09
N ASP A 78 14.55 -14.16 -0.72
CA ASP A 78 15.81 -14.00 -1.48
C ASP A 78 15.65 -13.00 -2.63
N THR A 79 14.54 -13.08 -3.36
CA THR A 79 14.25 -12.14 -4.47
C THR A 79 14.04 -10.72 -3.96
N LEU A 80 13.32 -10.55 -2.86
CA LEU A 80 13.10 -9.22 -2.27
C LEU A 80 14.40 -8.63 -1.74
N LEU A 81 15.23 -9.46 -1.12
CA LEU A 81 16.56 -9.04 -0.64
C LEU A 81 17.46 -8.65 -1.82
N ASP A 82 17.52 -9.48 -2.87
CA ASP A 82 18.31 -9.17 -4.09
C ASP A 82 17.88 -7.84 -4.73
N HIS A 83 16.58 -7.61 -4.90
CA HIS A 83 16.05 -6.35 -5.41
C HIS A 83 16.43 -5.15 -4.52
N THR A 84 16.49 -5.35 -3.22
CA THR A 84 16.88 -4.31 -2.27
C THR A 84 18.37 -4.00 -2.36
N LEU A 85 19.21 -5.03 -2.37
CA LEU A 85 20.66 -4.86 -2.41
C LEU A 85 21.14 -4.25 -3.72
N ASN A 86 20.61 -4.71 -4.84
CA ASN A 86 21.06 -4.32 -6.18
C ASN A 86 20.27 -3.17 -6.78
N GLY A 87 19.15 -2.80 -6.17
CA GLY A 87 18.16 -1.88 -6.73
C GLY A 87 17.19 -2.58 -7.68
N TYR A 88 16.00 -2.02 -7.84
CA TYR A 88 14.95 -2.60 -8.66
C TYR A 88 13.98 -1.52 -9.17
N ASN A 89 13.83 -1.40 -10.48
CA ASN A 89 13.07 -0.32 -11.12
C ASN A 89 13.53 1.06 -10.60
N GLY A 90 12.64 1.85 -9.99
CA GLY A 90 12.97 3.13 -9.39
C GLY A 90 13.60 3.08 -8.00
N MET A 91 13.70 1.90 -7.39
CA MET A 91 14.33 1.74 -6.09
C MET A 91 15.86 1.73 -6.24
N PRO A 92 16.59 2.62 -5.55
CA PRO A 92 18.05 2.63 -5.60
C PRO A 92 18.65 1.41 -4.86
N PRO A 93 19.90 1.00 -5.21
CA PRO A 93 20.62 -0.02 -4.48
C PRO A 93 20.67 0.27 -2.98
N MET A 94 20.55 -0.77 -2.17
CA MET A 94 20.50 -0.73 -0.70
C MET A 94 19.32 0.08 -0.14
N GLY A 95 18.37 0.55 -0.97
CA GLY A 95 17.26 1.38 -0.52
C GLY A 95 17.70 2.64 0.24
N LEU A 96 18.87 3.20 -0.07
CA LEU A 96 19.54 4.29 0.64
C LEU A 96 19.98 3.96 2.08
N CYS A 97 19.95 2.69 2.48
CA CYS A 97 20.40 2.22 3.80
C CYS A 97 21.74 1.49 3.68
N MET A 98 22.81 2.23 3.42
CA MET A 98 24.14 1.64 3.18
C MET A 98 24.71 0.89 4.39
N GLN A 99 24.22 1.15 5.60
CA GLN A 99 24.65 0.54 6.85
C GLN A 99 23.76 -0.65 7.26
N CYS A 100 22.66 -0.93 6.56
CA CYS A 100 21.77 -2.03 6.90
C CYS A 100 22.39 -3.38 6.61
N SER A 101 22.20 -4.33 7.53
CA SER A 101 22.46 -5.75 7.29
C SER A 101 21.31 -6.40 6.51
N GLU A 102 21.56 -7.59 5.95
CA GLU A 102 20.54 -8.38 5.25
C GLU A 102 19.35 -8.71 6.17
N GLU A 103 19.61 -9.05 7.43
CA GLU A 103 18.58 -9.30 8.44
C GLU A 103 17.72 -8.05 8.68
N GLN A 104 18.35 -6.88 8.76
CA GLN A 104 17.63 -5.61 8.91
C GLN A 104 16.81 -5.27 7.68
N PHE A 105 17.30 -5.54 6.48
CA PHE A 105 16.50 -5.40 5.27
C PHE A 105 15.27 -6.31 5.27
N LEU A 106 15.42 -7.59 5.60
CA LEU A 106 14.28 -8.52 5.71
C LEU A 106 13.27 -8.06 6.76
N GLY A 107 13.74 -7.57 7.91
CA GLY A 107 12.88 -6.99 8.94
C GLY A 107 12.11 -5.76 8.46
N LEU A 108 12.77 -4.86 7.74
CA LEU A 108 12.17 -3.65 7.18
C LEU A 108 11.16 -3.97 6.06
N ILE A 109 11.50 -4.90 5.17
CA ILE A 109 10.58 -5.38 4.12
C ILE A 109 9.35 -6.02 4.76
N GLY A 110 9.55 -6.90 5.74
CA GLY A 110 8.47 -7.54 6.49
C GLY A 110 7.54 -6.54 7.18
N PHE A 111 8.12 -5.52 7.81
CA PHE A 111 7.37 -4.42 8.40
C PHE A 111 6.52 -3.67 7.37
N MET A 112 7.10 -3.28 6.24
CA MET A 112 6.37 -2.56 5.19
C MET A 112 5.28 -3.40 4.53
N ALA A 113 5.54 -4.70 4.36
CA ALA A 113 4.59 -5.65 3.77
C ALA A 113 3.52 -6.13 4.77
N GLY A 114 3.71 -5.91 6.08
CA GLY A 114 2.82 -6.39 7.13
C GLY A 114 2.86 -7.91 7.34
N VAL A 115 3.99 -8.55 7.01
CA VAL A 115 4.20 -10.01 7.13
C VAL A 115 5.59 -10.29 7.68
N HIS A 116 5.78 -11.52 8.20
CA HIS A 116 7.11 -12.00 8.57
C HIS A 116 7.81 -12.60 7.35
N ILE A 117 9.01 -12.12 7.03
CA ILE A 117 9.82 -12.58 5.91
C ILE A 117 11.06 -13.28 6.47
N GLN A 118 11.26 -14.52 6.02
CA GLN A 118 12.42 -15.36 6.38
C GLN A 118 13.05 -15.91 5.11
#